data_6fe029f56eaa1557360030f95ce96e69
#
_entry.id   6fe029f56eaa1557360030f95ce96e69
#
_cell.length_a   1.000
_cell.length_b   1.000
_cell.length_c   1.000
_cell.angle_alpha   90.00
_cell.angle_beta   90.00
_cell.angle_gamma   90.00
#
_symmetry.space_group_name_H-M   'P 1'
#
loop_
_entity.id
_entity.type
_entity.pdbx_description
1 polymer ?
#
loop_
_entity_poly.entity_id
_entity_poly.type
_entity_poly.pdbx_seq_one_letter_code
_entity_poly.pdbx_strand_id
1 'polypeptide(L)'
;EQAENVALGKAYHALYLNPNLKIQEFLQQNFPLGVVPLESTQEIDYRPLQQLLAQQDFQGADVLTLQKMCELAGTAAVERKWIYFTEIVNLPSADLITLDRLWLMSSAGKFGFSVQRRIWLSVGKDFTKLWTKINWKSGNVWTRYPQEFTWDLSAPKGHLPLSNQLRGVRVIDAIFAHPAWSKQD
;
A
#
# COMPACT_ATOMS: atom_id res chain seq x y z
N GLU A 1 19.17 -1.40 0.73
CA GLU A 1 17.97 -2.25 0.93
C GLU A 1 16.72 -1.70 0.23
N GLN A 2 16.25 -0.46 0.49
CA GLN A 2 15.02 0.04 -0.15
C GLN A 2 15.16 0.25 -1.66
N ALA A 3 16.29 0.77 -2.14
CA ALA A 3 16.56 0.94 -3.57
C ALA A 3 16.69 -0.41 -4.29
N GLU A 4 17.29 -1.39 -3.67
CA GLU A 4 17.41 -2.77 -4.17
C GLU A 4 16.04 -3.44 -4.26
N ASN A 5 15.20 -3.30 -3.25
CA ASN A 5 13.83 -3.81 -3.25
C ASN A 5 12.99 -3.19 -4.39
N VAL A 6 13.11 -1.88 -4.62
CA VAL A 6 12.42 -1.22 -5.74
C VAL A 6 12.93 -1.71 -7.08
N ALA A 7 14.25 -1.93 -7.24
CA ALA A 7 14.83 -2.47 -8.48
C ALA A 7 14.34 -3.90 -8.73
N LEU A 8 14.35 -4.74 -7.70
CA LEU A 8 13.84 -6.11 -7.76
C LEU A 8 12.35 -6.14 -8.15
N GLY A 9 11.54 -5.27 -7.54
CA GLY A 9 10.12 -5.14 -7.88
C GLY A 9 9.88 -4.75 -9.34
N LYS A 10 10.65 -3.79 -9.87
CA LYS A 10 10.60 -3.42 -11.30
C LYS A 10 10.93 -4.58 -12.21
N ALA A 11 12.01 -5.31 -11.91
CA ALA A 11 12.45 -6.46 -12.70
C ALA A 11 11.39 -7.57 -12.68
N TYR A 12 10.91 -7.93 -11.48
CA TYR A 12 9.86 -8.93 -11.32
C TYR A 12 8.59 -8.54 -12.09
N HIS A 13 8.15 -7.30 -11.97
CA HIS A 13 6.94 -6.81 -12.64
C HIS A 13 7.07 -6.85 -14.17
N ALA A 14 8.22 -6.43 -14.71
CA ALA A 14 8.48 -6.50 -16.15
C ALA A 14 8.44 -7.95 -16.67
N LEU A 15 8.96 -8.91 -15.89
CA LEU A 15 8.88 -10.33 -16.21
C LEU A 15 7.45 -10.88 -16.05
N TYR A 16 6.74 -10.46 -15.01
CA TYR A 16 5.37 -10.90 -14.73
C TYR A 16 4.39 -10.53 -15.85
N LEU A 17 4.53 -9.34 -16.40
CA LEU A 17 3.70 -8.86 -17.52
C LEU A 17 4.16 -9.38 -18.91
N ASN A 18 5.27 -10.08 -18.97
CA ASN A 18 5.77 -10.60 -20.23
C ASN A 18 4.94 -11.82 -20.68
N PRO A 19 4.36 -11.84 -21.90
CA PRO A 19 3.50 -12.93 -22.36
C PRO A 19 4.26 -14.20 -22.75
N ASN A 20 5.58 -14.23 -22.65
CA ASN A 20 6.39 -15.39 -23.00
C ASN A 20 6.20 -16.52 -21.99
N LEU A 21 5.70 -17.68 -22.46
CA LEU A 21 5.40 -18.84 -21.63
C LEU A 21 6.62 -19.32 -20.81
N LYS A 22 7.82 -19.30 -21.38
CA LYS A 22 9.03 -19.72 -20.67
C LYS A 22 9.36 -18.78 -19.50
N ILE A 23 9.05 -17.49 -19.63
CA ILE A 23 9.22 -16.51 -18.55
C ILE A 23 8.18 -16.79 -17.47
N GLN A 24 6.94 -17.06 -17.85
CA GLN A 24 5.87 -17.39 -16.90
C GLN A 24 6.18 -18.67 -16.13
N GLU A 25 6.63 -19.72 -16.83
CA GLU A 25 7.07 -20.99 -16.21
C GLU A 25 8.25 -20.75 -15.25
N PHE A 26 9.23 -19.94 -15.65
CA PHE A 26 10.38 -19.58 -14.79
C PHE A 26 9.92 -18.86 -13.51
N LEU A 27 9.02 -17.88 -13.65
CA LEU A 27 8.49 -17.15 -12.49
C LEU A 27 7.71 -18.07 -11.55
N GLN A 28 6.87 -18.94 -12.11
CA GLN A 28 6.07 -19.87 -11.33
C GLN A 28 6.94 -20.90 -10.58
N GLN A 29 8.03 -21.35 -11.19
CA GLN A 29 8.95 -22.31 -10.57
C GLN A 29 9.84 -21.69 -9.50
N ASN A 30 10.35 -20.48 -9.74
CA ASN A 30 11.35 -19.85 -8.88
C ASN A 30 10.78 -18.82 -7.89
N PHE A 31 9.63 -18.22 -8.22
CA PHE A 31 8.98 -17.18 -7.42
C PHE A 31 7.47 -17.41 -7.29
N PRO A 32 7.02 -18.61 -6.87
CA PRO A 32 5.59 -18.95 -6.79
C PRO A 32 4.80 -18.04 -5.85
N LEU A 33 5.48 -17.45 -4.87
CA LEU A 33 4.92 -16.50 -3.90
C LEU A 33 5.36 -15.04 -4.18
N GLY A 34 5.87 -14.76 -5.39
CA GLY A 34 6.44 -13.47 -5.73
C GLY A 34 7.79 -13.21 -5.04
N VAL A 35 8.22 -11.94 -5.04
CA VAL A 35 9.54 -11.53 -4.49
C VAL A 35 9.43 -10.78 -3.15
N VAL A 36 8.22 -10.55 -2.65
CA VAL A 36 8.00 -9.92 -1.35
C VAL A 36 7.77 -11.00 -0.30
N PRO A 37 8.57 -11.06 0.77
CA PRO A 37 8.26 -11.91 1.92
C PRO A 37 6.90 -11.51 2.51
N LEU A 38 5.97 -12.47 2.59
CA LEU A 38 4.62 -12.27 3.12
C LEU A 38 4.60 -12.57 4.62
N GLU A 39 5.29 -11.72 5.41
CA GLU A 39 5.35 -11.88 6.85
C GLU A 39 4.04 -11.41 7.50
N SER A 40 3.48 -12.25 8.38
CA SER A 40 2.35 -11.89 9.23
C SER A 40 2.51 -12.54 10.60
N THR A 41 2.24 -11.78 11.66
CA THR A 41 2.21 -12.29 13.04
C THR A 41 0.84 -12.82 13.45
N GLN A 42 -0.18 -12.59 12.62
CA GLN A 42 -1.56 -13.04 12.83
C GLN A 42 -2.03 -13.98 11.72
N GLU A 43 -1.10 -14.59 10.97
CA GLU A 43 -1.39 -15.55 9.89
C GLU A 43 -2.30 -15.01 8.78
N ILE A 44 -2.24 -13.70 8.54
CA ILE A 44 -3.02 -13.06 7.47
C ILE A 44 -2.48 -13.50 6.11
N ASP A 45 -3.37 -14.00 5.24
CA ASP A 45 -3.03 -14.35 3.87
C ASP A 45 -2.96 -13.11 2.97
N TYR A 46 -1.74 -12.69 2.61
CA TYR A 46 -1.48 -11.57 1.71
C TYR A 46 -1.34 -11.96 0.23
N ARG A 47 -1.40 -13.27 -0.14
CA ARG A 47 -1.26 -13.74 -1.52
C ARG A 47 -2.28 -13.12 -2.47
N PRO A 48 -3.58 -13.00 -2.12
CA PRO A 48 -4.55 -12.33 -2.99
C PRO A 48 -4.21 -10.86 -3.25
N LEU A 49 -3.72 -10.13 -2.25
CA LEU A 49 -3.28 -8.74 -2.42
C LEU A 49 -2.05 -8.66 -3.35
N GLN A 50 -1.08 -9.54 -3.16
CA GLN A 50 0.10 -9.62 -4.03
C GLN A 50 -0.28 -9.88 -5.49
N GLN A 51 -1.27 -10.77 -5.74
CA GLN A 51 -1.76 -11.07 -7.08
C GLN A 51 -2.41 -9.84 -7.75
N LEU A 52 -3.31 -9.13 -7.04
CA LEU A 52 -3.92 -7.90 -7.57
C LEU A 52 -2.88 -6.84 -7.91
N LEU A 53 -1.92 -6.64 -7.02
CA LEU A 53 -0.84 -5.68 -7.23
C LEU A 53 0.09 -6.10 -8.39
N ALA A 54 0.38 -7.39 -8.55
CA ALA A 54 1.16 -7.90 -9.68
C ALA A 54 0.43 -7.70 -11.02
N GLN A 55 -0.89 -7.81 -11.03
CA GLN A 55 -1.75 -7.56 -12.19
C GLN A 55 -1.99 -6.06 -12.44
N GLN A 56 -1.47 -5.16 -11.57
CA GLN A 56 -1.75 -3.72 -11.58
C GLN A 56 -3.23 -3.37 -11.38
N ASP A 57 -4.03 -4.26 -10.80
CA ASP A 57 -5.37 -3.93 -10.31
C ASP A 57 -5.23 -3.16 -8.98
N PHE A 58 -4.82 -1.90 -9.09
CA PHE A 58 -4.61 -1.04 -7.92
C PHE A 58 -5.92 -0.68 -7.21
N GLN A 59 -7.04 -0.64 -7.93
CA GLN A 59 -8.34 -0.39 -7.31
C GLN A 59 -8.77 -1.57 -6.44
N GLY A 60 -8.70 -2.79 -6.97
CA GLY A 60 -8.97 -4.01 -6.20
C GLY A 60 -8.00 -4.18 -5.04
N ALA A 61 -6.72 -3.88 -5.26
CA ALA A 61 -5.68 -3.92 -4.23
C ALA A 61 -5.94 -2.91 -3.10
N ASP A 62 -6.45 -1.71 -3.39
CA ASP A 62 -6.80 -0.71 -2.38
C ASP A 62 -7.91 -1.21 -1.46
N VAL A 63 -8.99 -1.74 -2.04
CA VAL A 63 -10.10 -2.34 -1.29
C VAL A 63 -9.60 -3.49 -0.41
N LEU A 64 -8.79 -4.40 -0.98
CA LEU A 64 -8.28 -5.55 -0.24
C LEU A 64 -7.26 -5.14 0.83
N THR A 65 -6.48 -4.08 0.62
CA THR A 65 -5.58 -3.52 1.65
C THR A 65 -6.37 -3.10 2.89
N LEU A 66 -7.47 -2.37 2.72
CA LEU A 66 -8.33 -2.00 3.84
C LEU A 66 -8.94 -3.23 4.54
N GLN A 67 -9.37 -4.24 3.77
CA GLN A 67 -9.89 -5.49 4.34
C GLN A 67 -8.84 -6.20 5.20
N LYS A 68 -7.60 -6.31 4.73
CA LYS A 68 -6.48 -6.91 5.48
C LYS A 68 -6.15 -6.11 6.75
N MET A 69 -6.19 -4.79 6.69
CA MET A 69 -6.04 -3.96 7.90
C MET A 69 -7.19 -4.19 8.89
N CYS A 70 -8.42 -4.39 8.41
CA CYS A 70 -9.55 -4.75 9.28
C CYS A 70 -9.39 -6.14 9.90
N GLU A 71 -8.90 -7.14 9.13
CA GLU A 71 -8.60 -8.48 9.66
C GLU A 71 -7.58 -8.40 10.80
N LEU A 72 -6.51 -7.60 10.63
CA LEU A 72 -5.50 -7.34 11.68
C LEU A 72 -6.06 -6.66 12.93
N ALA A 73 -7.06 -5.79 12.75
CA ALA A 73 -7.70 -5.08 13.86
C ALA A 73 -8.77 -5.93 14.59
N GLY A 74 -9.18 -7.06 14.01
CA GLY A 74 -10.11 -8.03 14.59
C GLY A 74 -11.53 -7.97 14.06
N THR A 75 -12.37 -8.91 14.54
CA THR A 75 -13.72 -9.17 14.02
C THR A 75 -14.62 -7.94 13.95
N ALA A 76 -14.57 -7.08 14.96
CA ALA A 76 -15.38 -5.86 14.98
C ALA A 76 -15.03 -4.90 13.85
N ALA A 77 -13.75 -4.80 13.44
CA ALA A 77 -13.33 -3.99 12.31
C ALA A 77 -13.76 -4.63 10.98
N VAL A 78 -13.69 -5.95 10.87
CA VAL A 78 -14.17 -6.71 9.69
C VAL A 78 -15.67 -6.50 9.48
N GLU A 79 -16.48 -6.63 10.53
CA GLU A 79 -17.93 -6.41 10.45
C GLU A 79 -18.29 -4.97 10.04
N ARG A 80 -17.59 -4.00 10.60
CA ARG A 80 -17.76 -2.58 10.26
C ARG A 80 -17.24 -2.21 8.85
N LYS A 81 -16.32 -3.01 8.30
CA LYS A 81 -15.59 -2.75 7.04
C LYS A 81 -14.74 -1.47 7.07
N TRP A 82 -14.26 -1.09 8.23
CA TRP A 82 -13.36 0.05 8.43
C TRP A 82 -12.65 -0.04 9.78
N ILE A 83 -11.53 0.71 9.93
CA ILE A 83 -10.67 0.67 11.08
C ILE A 83 -10.65 2.02 11.81
N TYR A 84 -10.67 2.01 13.15
CA TYR A 84 -10.46 3.19 13.97
C TYR A 84 -8.97 3.53 14.07
N PHE A 85 -8.64 4.82 14.24
CA PHE A 85 -7.26 5.25 14.47
C PHE A 85 -6.66 4.64 15.76
N THR A 86 -7.49 4.35 16.76
CA THR A 86 -7.08 3.69 18.01
C THR A 86 -6.74 2.21 17.81
N GLU A 87 -7.21 1.57 16.75
CA GLU A 87 -6.89 0.19 16.41
C GLU A 87 -5.57 0.11 15.63
N ILE A 88 -5.24 1.14 14.85
CA ILE A 88 -3.99 1.21 14.07
C ILE A 88 -2.75 1.06 14.94
N VAL A 89 -2.73 1.68 16.12
CA VAL A 89 -1.57 1.65 17.02
C VAL A 89 -1.22 0.25 17.53
N ASN A 90 -2.17 -0.67 17.47
CA ASN A 90 -2.04 -2.06 17.91
C ASN A 90 -1.76 -3.03 16.75
N LEU A 91 -1.74 -2.56 15.50
CA LEU A 91 -1.41 -3.42 14.37
C LEU A 91 0.04 -3.90 14.48
N PRO A 92 0.33 -5.16 14.12
CA PRO A 92 1.70 -5.64 14.13
C PRO A 92 2.57 -4.90 13.11
N SER A 93 3.77 -4.48 13.52
CA SER A 93 4.71 -3.78 12.64
C SER A 93 5.11 -4.62 11.41
N ALA A 94 5.27 -5.94 11.56
CA ALA A 94 5.62 -6.84 10.47
C ALA A 94 4.54 -6.80 9.37
N ASP A 95 3.28 -6.82 9.76
CA ASP A 95 2.14 -6.80 8.85
C ASP A 95 2.01 -5.47 8.10
N LEU A 96 2.17 -4.33 8.79
CA LEU A 96 2.20 -3.02 8.12
C LEU A 96 3.38 -2.88 7.16
N ILE A 97 4.55 -3.43 7.50
CA ILE A 97 5.72 -3.46 6.61
C ILE A 97 5.44 -4.35 5.39
N THR A 98 4.80 -5.51 5.57
CA THR A 98 4.42 -6.39 4.46
C THR A 98 3.46 -5.68 3.51
N LEU A 99 2.40 -5.05 4.02
CA LEU A 99 1.47 -4.25 3.22
C LEU A 99 2.21 -3.16 2.43
N ASP A 100 3.07 -2.39 3.09
CA ASP A 100 3.84 -1.32 2.44
C ASP A 100 4.79 -1.84 1.37
N ARG A 101 5.53 -2.91 1.66
CA ARG A 101 6.45 -3.56 0.69
C ARG A 101 5.73 -4.04 -0.56
N LEU A 102 4.55 -4.63 -0.42
CA LEU A 102 3.72 -5.06 -1.56
C LEU A 102 3.39 -3.88 -2.48
N TRP A 103 2.95 -2.76 -1.93
CA TRP A 103 2.67 -1.54 -2.69
C TRP A 103 3.93 -0.95 -3.33
N LEU A 104 5.03 -0.84 -2.57
CA LEU A 104 6.31 -0.32 -3.06
C LEU A 104 6.84 -1.13 -4.26
N MET A 105 6.87 -2.46 -4.11
CA MET A 105 7.45 -3.35 -5.12
C MET A 105 6.63 -3.32 -6.41
N SER A 106 5.30 -3.36 -6.31
CA SER A 106 4.39 -3.38 -7.47
C SER A 106 4.24 -2.05 -8.19
N SER A 107 4.66 -0.95 -7.56
CA SER A 107 4.57 0.39 -8.13
C SER A 107 5.93 1.04 -8.43
N ALA A 108 7.00 0.27 -8.42
CA ALA A 108 8.37 0.79 -8.58
C ALA A 108 8.73 1.89 -7.56
N GLY A 109 8.25 1.75 -6.32
CA GLY A 109 8.49 2.69 -5.23
C GLY A 109 7.63 3.96 -5.28
N LYS A 110 6.57 3.95 -6.09
CA LYS A 110 5.70 5.10 -6.29
C LYS A 110 4.58 5.18 -5.24
N PHE A 111 4.06 4.04 -4.81
CA PHE A 111 2.94 3.91 -3.89
C PHE A 111 3.36 3.23 -2.59
N GLY A 112 2.56 3.40 -1.53
CA GLY A 112 2.79 2.81 -0.21
C GLY A 112 2.66 3.83 0.92
N PHE A 113 2.38 3.36 2.13
CA PHE A 113 2.24 4.20 3.32
C PHE A 113 3.55 4.92 3.68
N SER A 114 4.68 4.25 3.52
CA SER A 114 6.00 4.86 3.74
C SER A 114 6.32 5.97 2.74
N VAL A 115 5.80 5.88 1.51
CA VAL A 115 5.92 6.94 0.50
C VAL A 115 5.09 8.14 0.89
N GLN A 116 3.84 7.93 1.29
CA GLN A 116 2.93 8.97 1.77
C GLN A 116 3.52 9.68 2.99
N ARG A 117 4.03 8.91 3.96
CA ARG A 117 4.70 9.42 5.16
C ARG A 117 5.90 10.30 4.82
N ARG A 118 6.80 9.86 3.93
CA ARG A 118 7.95 10.66 3.50
C ARG A 118 7.53 11.98 2.84
N ILE A 119 6.48 11.97 2.01
CA ILE A 119 5.93 13.19 1.43
C ILE A 119 5.39 14.10 2.53
N TRP A 120 4.62 13.57 3.49
CA TRP A 120 4.08 14.33 4.62
C TRP A 120 5.19 14.96 5.48
N LEU A 121 6.25 14.23 5.80
CA LEU A 121 7.42 14.77 6.50
C LEU A 121 8.09 15.89 5.69
N SER A 122 8.24 15.72 4.37
CA SER A 122 8.88 16.69 3.49
C SER A 122 8.12 18.01 3.37
N VAL A 123 6.82 18.02 3.66
CA VAL A 123 5.97 19.20 3.67
C VAL A 123 5.73 19.77 5.07
N GLY A 124 6.54 19.36 6.05
CA GLY A 124 6.46 19.84 7.43
C GLY A 124 5.28 19.28 8.22
N LYS A 125 4.84 18.05 7.92
CA LYS A 125 3.70 17.38 8.56
C LYS A 125 2.36 18.08 8.31
N ASP A 126 2.27 18.84 7.24
CA ASP A 126 1.06 19.56 6.83
C ASP A 126 0.19 18.66 5.94
N PHE A 127 -0.93 18.19 6.47
CA PHE A 127 -1.87 17.35 5.73
C PHE A 127 -2.48 18.05 4.51
N THR A 128 -2.74 19.36 4.57
CA THR A 128 -3.31 20.10 3.44
C THR A 128 -2.33 20.08 2.24
N LYS A 129 -1.05 20.28 2.51
CA LYS A 129 0.00 20.17 1.48
C LYS A 129 0.18 18.72 0.99
N LEU A 130 0.07 17.73 1.89
CA LEU A 130 0.11 16.34 1.52
C LEU A 130 -1.00 16.02 0.52
N TRP A 131 -2.26 16.33 0.84
CA TRP A 131 -3.42 16.02 -0.02
C TRP A 131 -3.27 16.58 -1.42
N THR A 132 -2.75 17.78 -1.56
CA THR A 132 -2.47 18.39 -2.86
C THR A 132 -1.36 17.65 -3.61
N LYS A 133 -0.27 17.27 -2.92
CA LYS A 133 0.87 16.58 -3.55
C LYS A 133 0.53 15.17 -4.04
N ILE A 134 -0.31 14.45 -3.33
CA ILE A 134 -0.74 13.10 -3.71
C ILE A 134 -2.04 13.08 -4.52
N ASN A 135 -2.54 14.26 -4.92
CA ASN A 135 -3.75 14.44 -5.73
C ASN A 135 -5.03 13.86 -5.12
N TRP A 136 -5.16 13.99 -3.78
CA TRP A 136 -6.41 13.67 -3.08
C TRP A 136 -7.30 14.91 -2.93
N LYS A 137 -6.73 16.10 -3.18
CA LYS A 137 -7.43 17.38 -3.12
C LYS A 137 -6.84 18.35 -4.14
N SER A 138 -7.71 19.09 -4.85
CA SER A 138 -7.36 20.20 -5.74
C SER A 138 -8.08 21.45 -5.28
N GLY A 139 -7.34 22.44 -4.79
CA GLY A 139 -7.91 23.61 -4.13
C GLY A 139 -8.78 23.21 -2.93
N ASN A 140 -10.08 23.51 -2.97
CA ASN A 140 -11.05 23.12 -1.92
C ASN A 140 -11.87 21.87 -2.26
N VAL A 141 -11.62 21.22 -3.40
CA VAL A 141 -12.39 20.06 -3.89
C VAL A 141 -11.62 18.78 -3.59
N TRP A 142 -12.29 17.83 -2.95
CA TRP A 142 -11.77 16.49 -2.73
C TRP A 142 -12.01 15.62 -3.95
N THR A 143 -11.01 14.81 -4.31
CA THR A 143 -11.11 13.75 -5.31
C THR A 143 -12.14 12.73 -4.85
N ARG A 144 -13.14 12.40 -5.69
CA ARG A 144 -14.23 11.50 -5.33
C ARG A 144 -13.82 10.05 -5.56
N TYR A 145 -13.98 9.24 -4.52
CA TYR A 145 -13.74 7.81 -4.57
C TYR A 145 -14.95 7.05 -5.14
N PRO A 146 -14.74 6.04 -5.98
CA PRO A 146 -13.48 5.67 -6.63
C PRO A 146 -13.26 6.35 -8.00
N GLN A 147 -14.25 7.09 -8.52
CA GLN A 147 -14.36 7.47 -9.94
C GLN A 147 -13.31 8.48 -10.40
N GLU A 148 -12.88 9.38 -9.52
CA GLU A 148 -11.91 10.44 -9.85
C GLU A 148 -10.47 10.08 -9.45
N PHE A 149 -10.28 8.90 -8.82
CA PHE A 149 -8.95 8.41 -8.49
C PHE A 149 -8.27 7.81 -9.71
N THR A 150 -6.95 7.99 -9.78
CA THR A 150 -6.13 7.39 -10.83
C THR A 150 -5.59 6.06 -10.35
N TRP A 151 -6.04 4.97 -10.97
CA TRP A 151 -5.76 3.59 -10.56
C TRP A 151 -4.66 2.92 -11.38
N ASP A 152 -3.64 3.69 -11.78
CA ASP A 152 -2.50 3.20 -12.54
C ASP A 152 -1.21 3.95 -12.19
N LEU A 153 -0.11 3.57 -12.82
CA LEU A 153 1.20 4.16 -12.59
C LEU A 153 1.35 5.60 -13.12
N SER A 154 0.36 6.19 -13.78
CA SER A 154 0.37 7.62 -14.14
C SER A 154 0.04 8.51 -12.94
N ALA A 155 -0.66 7.98 -11.91
CA ALA A 155 -0.99 8.70 -10.68
C ALA A 155 0.25 9.31 -10.02
N PRO A 156 0.15 10.43 -9.29
CA PRO A 156 1.30 11.02 -8.59
C PRO A 156 1.86 10.11 -7.50
N LYS A 157 3.12 10.33 -7.14
CA LYS A 157 3.79 9.60 -6.07
C LYS A 157 3.00 9.74 -4.75
N GLY A 158 2.75 8.62 -4.07
CA GLY A 158 1.99 8.56 -2.83
C GLY A 158 0.46 8.58 -3.01
N HIS A 159 -0.05 8.54 -4.25
CA HIS A 159 -1.49 8.56 -4.51
C HIS A 159 -2.22 7.38 -3.85
N LEU A 160 -1.60 6.20 -3.82
CA LEU A 160 -2.18 4.97 -3.27
C LEU A 160 -1.30 4.39 -2.14
N PRO A 161 -1.85 3.56 -1.26
CA PRO A 161 -3.28 3.25 -1.03
C PRO A 161 -4.04 4.35 -0.28
N LEU A 162 -5.38 4.22 -0.32
CA LEU A 162 -6.28 5.18 0.31
C LEU A 162 -6.56 4.90 1.77
N SER A 163 -5.83 4.84 2.66
CA SER A 163 -6.00 4.58 4.10
C SER A 163 -7.28 5.17 4.75
N ASN A 164 -8.47 4.80 4.21
CA ASN A 164 -9.77 5.20 4.79
C ASN A 164 -9.96 6.73 4.95
N GLN A 165 -9.47 7.52 4.01
CA GLN A 165 -9.53 9.00 4.02
C GLN A 165 -10.93 9.58 4.27
N LEU A 166 -11.99 8.84 3.90
CA LEU A 166 -13.39 9.27 4.12
C LEU A 166 -13.76 9.42 5.60
N ARG A 167 -12.92 8.92 6.50
CA ARG A 167 -13.09 8.99 7.96
C ARG A 167 -12.22 10.07 8.62
N GLY A 168 -11.56 10.91 7.82
CA GLY A 168 -10.71 12.01 8.28
C GLY A 168 -9.25 11.63 8.49
N VAL A 169 -8.44 12.60 8.92
CA VAL A 169 -6.97 12.49 9.00
C VAL A 169 -6.46 11.53 10.08
N ARG A 170 -7.26 11.17 11.09
CA ARG A 170 -6.78 10.45 12.27
C ARG A 170 -6.22 9.06 11.93
N VAL A 171 -6.80 8.37 10.94
CA VAL A 171 -6.34 7.03 10.55
C VAL A 171 -4.97 7.11 9.89
N ILE A 172 -4.80 7.98 8.92
CA ILE A 172 -3.51 8.13 8.24
C ILE A 172 -2.43 8.69 9.17
N ASP A 173 -2.79 9.60 10.09
CA ASP A 173 -1.88 10.11 11.12
C ASP A 173 -1.39 8.98 12.03
N ALA A 174 -2.30 8.11 12.49
CA ALA A 174 -1.94 6.93 13.28
C ALA A 174 -1.05 5.95 12.49
N ILE A 175 -1.31 5.75 11.18
CA ILE A 175 -0.44 4.95 10.32
C ILE A 175 0.95 5.58 10.25
N PHE A 176 1.06 6.90 10.02
CA PHE A 176 2.35 7.59 9.91
C PHE A 176 3.14 7.64 11.23
N ALA A 177 2.45 7.65 12.37
CA ALA A 177 3.06 7.61 13.70
C ALA A 177 3.43 6.19 14.16
N HIS A 178 3.04 5.14 13.40
CA HIS A 178 3.23 3.77 13.83
C HIS A 178 4.70 3.38 13.97
N PRO A 179 5.08 2.59 15.03
CA PRO A 179 6.48 2.17 15.26
C PRO A 179 7.12 1.36 14.12
N ALA A 180 6.32 0.79 13.21
CA ALA A 180 6.82 0.09 12.03
C ALA A 180 7.83 0.92 11.22
N TRP A 181 7.74 2.24 11.25
CA TRP A 181 8.58 3.14 10.46
C TRP A 181 9.84 3.60 11.17
N SER A 182 10.01 3.33 12.47
CA SER A 182 11.15 3.82 13.27
C SER A 182 12.52 3.28 12.83
N LYS A 183 12.57 2.22 12.03
CA LYS A 183 13.79 1.66 11.45
C LYS A 183 14.05 2.13 10.00
N GLN A 184 13.18 2.98 9.47
CA GLN A 184 13.25 3.46 8.08
C GLN A 184 13.62 4.95 7.97
N ASP A 185 13.70 5.65 9.09
CA ASP A 185 14.20 7.02 9.23
C ASP A 185 15.76 7.02 9.43
#